data_e0d33e2a477d4a66cca29fa69eeb3af0
#
_entry.id   e0d33e2a477d4a66cca29fa69eeb3af0
#
_cell.length_a   1.000
_cell.length_b   1.000
_cell.length_c   1.000
_cell.angle_alpha   90.00
_cell.angle_beta   90.00
_cell.angle_gamma   90.00
#
_symmetry.space_group_name_H-M   'P 1'
#
loop_
_entity.id
_entity.type
_entity.pdbx_description
1 polymer ?
#
loop_
_entity_poly.entity_id
_entity_poly.type
_entity_poly.pdbx_seq_one_letter_code
_entity_poly.pdbx_strand_id
1 'polypeptide(L)'
;MPEANQYLFSNKELLELLIKQADLHEGRWTLMANFGISPGNIGPTPEQVAPGVAIFINHIGITRAQSDTPEAVTADAAVVNPKQSSKKTR
;
A
#
# COMPACT_ATOMS: atom_id res chain seq x y z
N MET A 1 -31.40 7.97 -3.11
CA MET A 1 -29.99 8.11 -3.42
C MET A 1 -29.26 6.81 -3.19
N PRO A 2 -28.60 6.29 -4.19
CA PRO A 2 -27.89 5.04 -3.99
C PRO A 2 -26.70 5.23 -3.07
N GLU A 3 -26.47 4.27 -2.27
CA GLU A 3 -25.30 4.28 -1.41
C GLU A 3 -24.10 3.73 -2.16
N ALA A 4 -22.97 4.30 -1.86
CA ALA A 4 -21.74 3.79 -2.43
C ALA A 4 -21.37 2.49 -1.77
N ASN A 5 -21.20 1.44 -2.57
CA ASN A 5 -20.76 0.16 -2.08
C ASN A 5 -19.29 -0.08 -2.32
N GLN A 6 -18.59 0.95 -2.81
CA GLN A 6 -17.22 0.79 -3.19
C GLN A 6 -16.51 2.14 -3.05
N TYR A 7 -15.36 2.10 -2.41
CA TYR A 7 -14.53 3.29 -2.25
C TYR A 7 -13.16 2.99 -2.82
N LEU A 8 -12.70 3.84 -3.72
CA LEU A 8 -11.43 3.64 -4.39
C LEU A 8 -10.44 4.69 -3.94
N PHE A 9 -9.24 4.26 -3.70
CA PHE A 9 -8.16 5.15 -3.29
C PHE A 9 -7.02 5.01 -4.28
N SER A 10 -6.45 6.13 -4.69
CA SER A 10 -5.25 6.08 -5.50
C SER A 10 -4.09 5.57 -4.64
N ASN A 11 -3.03 5.15 -5.32
CA ASN A 11 -1.84 4.72 -4.59
C ASN A 11 -1.33 5.82 -3.68
N LYS A 12 -1.37 7.06 -4.17
CA LYS A 12 -0.89 8.19 -3.39
C LYS A 12 -1.76 8.40 -2.15
N GLU A 13 -3.07 8.33 -2.33
CA GLU A 13 -3.99 8.50 -1.20
C GLU A 13 -3.78 7.42 -0.15
N LEU A 14 -3.62 6.18 -0.61
CA LEU A 14 -3.41 5.09 0.32
C LEU A 14 -2.08 5.25 1.06
N LEU A 15 -1.05 5.65 0.34
CA LEU A 15 0.27 5.89 0.93
C LEU A 15 0.17 6.95 2.02
N GLU A 16 -0.54 8.05 1.75
CA GLU A 16 -0.68 9.11 2.73
C GLU A 16 -1.47 8.65 3.95
N LEU A 17 -2.51 7.86 3.74
CA LEU A 17 -3.27 7.33 4.85
C LEU A 17 -2.43 6.42 5.74
N LEU A 18 -1.60 5.59 5.11
CA LEU A 18 -0.75 4.67 5.88
C LEU A 18 0.34 5.41 6.63
N ILE A 19 0.86 6.48 6.05
CA ILE A 19 1.85 7.30 6.75
C ILE A 19 1.23 7.89 8.02
N LYS A 20 0.00 8.37 7.92
CA LYS A 20 -0.69 8.93 9.08
C LYS A 20 -1.01 7.85 10.10
N GLN A 21 -1.46 6.70 9.62
CA GLN A 21 -1.81 5.60 10.52
C GLN A 21 -0.60 5.09 11.29
N ALA A 22 0.56 5.07 10.64
CA ALA A 22 1.78 4.63 11.28
C ALA A 22 2.43 5.72 12.12
N ASP A 23 1.85 6.91 12.08
CA ASP A 23 2.33 8.06 12.87
C ASP A 23 3.76 8.43 12.51
N LEU A 24 4.04 8.49 11.22
CA LEU A 24 5.36 8.85 10.72
C LEU A 24 5.38 10.34 10.38
N HIS A 25 6.48 10.99 10.70
CA HIS A 25 6.58 12.44 10.55
C HIS A 25 7.77 12.89 9.73
N GLU A 26 8.61 11.97 9.28
CA GLU A 26 9.77 12.33 8.47
C GLU A 26 10.12 11.19 7.55
N GLY A 27 10.82 11.56 6.50
CA GLY A 27 11.30 10.59 5.54
C GLY A 27 10.35 10.41 4.38
N ARG A 28 10.90 9.91 3.30
CA ARG A 28 10.11 9.59 2.12
C ARG A 28 9.75 8.12 2.16
N TRP A 29 8.48 7.83 1.89
CA TRP A 29 7.94 6.48 2.01
C TRP A 29 7.25 6.10 0.72
N THR A 30 7.17 4.81 0.46
CA THR A 30 6.51 4.29 -0.72
C THR A 30 5.72 3.06 -0.33
N LEU A 31 4.70 2.74 -1.12
CA LEU A 31 3.88 1.57 -0.87
C LEU A 31 4.67 0.30 -1.15
N MET A 32 4.36 -0.72 -0.41
CA MET A 32 4.93 -2.04 -0.65
C MET A 32 3.86 -3.10 -0.47
N ALA A 33 4.05 -4.21 -1.11
CA ALA A 33 3.17 -5.36 -0.91
C ALA A 33 4.03 -6.59 -0.71
N ASN A 34 3.60 -7.38 0.25
CA ASN A 34 4.23 -8.65 0.54
C ASN A 34 3.32 -9.73 -0.01
N PHE A 35 3.80 -10.53 -0.94
CA PHE A 35 2.93 -11.50 -1.58
C PHE A 35 3.66 -12.82 -1.77
N GLY A 36 2.85 -13.87 -1.91
CA GLY A 36 3.35 -15.20 -2.18
C GLY A 36 2.86 -15.69 -3.52
N ILE A 37 3.60 -16.59 -4.12
CA ILE A 37 3.27 -17.16 -5.41
C ILE A 37 3.18 -18.67 -5.24
N SER A 38 2.09 -19.26 -5.74
CA SER A 38 1.89 -20.69 -5.65
C SER A 38 1.60 -21.23 -7.05
N PRO A 39 2.58 -21.84 -7.70
CA PRO A 39 2.33 -22.45 -9.01
C PRO A 39 1.64 -23.79 -8.84
N GLY A 40 0.90 -24.19 -9.87
CA GLY A 40 0.22 -25.47 -9.84
C GLY A 40 -0.70 -25.61 -11.03
N ASN A 41 -1.42 -26.70 -11.06
CA ASN A 41 -2.40 -26.95 -12.11
C ASN A 41 -3.73 -26.45 -11.66
N ILE A 42 -4.31 -25.55 -12.41
CA ILE A 42 -5.53 -24.84 -12.03
C ILE A 42 -6.57 -25.01 -13.13
N GLY A 43 -7.79 -25.29 -12.74
CA GLY A 43 -8.86 -25.41 -13.70
C GLY A 43 -10.18 -25.75 -13.01
N PRO A 44 -11.31 -25.62 -13.74
CA PRO A 44 -12.62 -25.87 -13.17
C PRO A 44 -12.91 -27.34 -12.91
N THR A 45 -12.27 -28.25 -13.65
CA THR A 45 -12.45 -29.67 -13.44
C THR A 45 -11.11 -30.37 -13.58
N PRO A 46 -10.99 -31.62 -13.08
CA PRO A 46 -9.72 -32.35 -13.24
C PRO A 46 -9.31 -32.54 -14.68
N GLU A 47 -10.24 -32.55 -15.63
CA GLU A 47 -9.91 -32.70 -17.04
C GLU A 47 -9.55 -31.41 -17.73
N GLN A 48 -9.83 -30.28 -17.08
CA GLN A 48 -9.62 -28.97 -17.67
C GLN A 48 -8.66 -28.15 -16.86
N VAL A 49 -7.53 -28.74 -16.52
CA VAL A 49 -6.51 -28.04 -15.76
C VAL A 49 -5.38 -27.64 -16.68
N ALA A 50 -4.71 -26.59 -16.31
CA ALA A 50 -3.56 -26.08 -17.03
C ALA A 50 -2.56 -25.54 -16.02
N PRO A 51 -1.28 -25.48 -16.40
CA PRO A 51 -0.29 -24.86 -15.52
C PRO A 51 -0.67 -23.42 -15.27
N GLY A 52 -0.62 -23.00 -14.04
CA GLY A 52 -0.99 -21.66 -13.68
C GLY A 52 -0.31 -21.26 -12.39
N VAL A 53 -0.68 -20.07 -11.92
CA VAL A 53 -0.08 -19.55 -10.71
C VAL A 53 -1.15 -18.75 -9.95
N ALA A 54 -1.15 -18.93 -8.64
CA ALA A 54 -1.98 -18.11 -7.75
C ALA A 54 -1.06 -17.15 -7.00
N ILE A 55 -1.49 -15.92 -6.88
CA ILE A 55 -0.73 -14.88 -6.20
C ILE A 55 -1.55 -14.40 -5.02
N PHE A 56 -0.93 -14.37 -3.85
CA PHE A 56 -1.59 -13.97 -2.62
C PHE A 56 -0.92 -12.73 -2.09
N ILE A 57 -1.71 -11.70 -1.79
CA ILE A 57 -1.19 -10.51 -1.15
C ILE A 57 -1.36 -10.71 0.35
N ASN A 58 -0.25 -10.91 1.04
CA ASN A 58 -0.27 -11.19 2.47
C ASN A 58 -0.34 -9.92 3.29
N HIS A 59 0.40 -8.90 2.86
CA HIS A 59 0.44 -7.64 3.59
C HIS A 59 0.59 -6.51 2.59
N ILE A 60 -0.03 -5.39 2.91
CA ILE A 60 0.18 -4.15 2.18
C ILE A 60 0.65 -3.14 3.21
N GLY A 61 1.70 -2.43 2.89
CA GLY A 61 2.24 -1.47 3.83
C GLY A 61 3.10 -0.44 3.14
N ILE A 62 3.97 0.17 3.92
CA ILE A 62 4.88 1.18 3.40
C ILE A 62 6.29 0.85 3.85
N THR A 63 7.23 1.32 3.06
CA THR A 63 8.64 1.15 3.38
C THR A 63 9.36 2.43 3.02
N ARG A 64 10.52 2.62 3.62
CA ARG A 64 11.33 3.80 3.36
C ARG A 64 11.75 3.80 1.90
N ALA A 65 11.55 4.93 1.21
CA ALA A 65 11.92 5.05 -0.18
C ALA A 65 13.44 5.13 -0.30
N GLN A 66 13.96 4.55 -1.37
CA GLN A 66 15.39 4.61 -1.64
C GLN A 66 15.68 5.78 -2.57
N SER A 67 16.96 6.08 -2.72
CA SER A 67 17.34 7.25 -3.49
C SER A 67 16.91 7.16 -4.95
N ASP A 68 16.76 5.95 -5.47
CA ASP A 68 16.34 5.76 -6.86
C ASP A 68 14.83 5.51 -7.00
N THR A 69 14.08 5.59 -5.92
CA THR A 69 12.63 5.42 -5.98
C THR A 69 12.02 6.64 -6.67
N PRO A 70 11.19 6.43 -7.71
CA PRO A 70 10.60 7.59 -8.39
C PRO A 70 9.75 8.42 -7.46
N GLU A 71 9.83 9.72 -7.63
CA GLU A 71 9.11 10.64 -6.77
C GLU A 71 7.60 10.49 -6.89
N ALA A 72 7.15 10.08 -8.05
CA ALA A 72 5.71 9.93 -8.27
C ALA A 72 5.08 8.88 -7.39
N VAL A 73 5.87 7.93 -6.87
CA VAL A 73 5.33 6.86 -6.03
C VAL A 73 5.78 6.99 -4.58
N THR A 74 6.24 8.16 -4.19
CA THR A 74 6.66 8.40 -2.81
C THR A 74 5.88 9.55 -2.21
N ALA A 75 5.93 9.64 -0.89
CA ALA A 75 5.38 10.77 -0.18
C ALA A 75 6.30 11.08 0.99
N ASP A 76 6.40 12.37 1.28
CA ASP A 76 7.23 12.86 2.37
C ASP A 76 6.38 12.96 3.62
N ALA A 77 6.70 12.17 4.62
CA ALA A 77 5.91 12.13 5.84
C ALA A 77 5.89 13.48 6.55
N ALA A 78 6.94 14.27 6.40
CA ALA A 78 6.97 15.59 7.02
C ALA A 78 5.93 16.52 6.40
N VAL A 79 5.57 16.29 5.13
CA VAL A 79 4.56 17.09 4.47
C VAL A 79 3.16 16.51 4.70
N VAL A 80 3.04 15.20 4.60
CA VAL A 80 1.75 14.52 4.71
C VAL A 80 1.24 14.51 6.14
N ASN A 81 2.14 14.33 7.08
CA ASN A 81 1.78 14.19 8.48
C ASN A 81 2.79 14.94 9.33
N PRO A 82 2.80 16.27 9.24
CA PRO A 82 3.79 17.06 9.99
C PRO A 82 3.65 16.84 11.48
N LYS A 83 4.78 16.79 12.14
CA LYS A 83 4.79 16.64 13.58
C LYS A 83 4.17 17.88 14.20
N GLN A 84 3.21 17.68 15.06
CA GLN A 84 2.57 18.79 15.71
C GLN A 84 3.51 19.38 16.73
N SER A 85 3.71 20.67 16.64
CA SER A 85 4.40 21.32 17.73
C SER A 85 3.41 21.32 18.86
N SER A 86 3.84 20.92 19.92
CA SER A 86 2.95 20.74 20.99
C SER A 86 2.30 21.98 21.39
N LYS A 87 1.54 22.15 21.05
CA LYS A 87 0.96 23.04 21.17
C LYS A 87 0.36 22.98 22.09
N LYS A 88 0.81 22.74 22.01
CA LYS A 88 0.58 22.62 22.45
C LYS A 88 0.81 22.82 23.22
N THR A 89 1.06 23.36 23.50
CA THR A 89 1.34 23.59 24.15
C THR A 89 0.82 23.90 24.72
N ARG A 90 0.62 24.01 24.85
CA ARG A 90 0.20 24.31 25.36
C ARG A 90 0.10 24.27 26.07
#